data_79cb2c93e58568c62caa92cd04a7f29c
#
_entry.id   79cb2c93e58568c62caa92cd04a7f29c
#
_cell.length_a   1.000
_cell.length_b   1.000
_cell.length_c   1.000
_cell.angle_alpha   90.00
_cell.angle_beta   90.00
_cell.angle_gamma   90.00
#
_symmetry.space_group_name_H-M   'P 1'
#
loop_
_entity.id
_entity.type
_entity.pdbx_description
1 polymer ?
#
loop_
_entity_poly.entity_id
_entity_poly.type
_entity_poly.pdbx_seq_one_letter_code
_entity_poly.pdbx_strand_id
1 'polypeptide(L)'
;YVVSENINGKKTVTSAEYYTFAELALIILNVSTVIGELVYKEKQLNTINRIKMSKVSERTMIFSKIALGIIISILQIILVYIYTTLILKVNWGENTLKFILLFIVFGLFSSMLGAIVGISCKTDTAVAGILNGIMYLICILGGCFSTRLMITKVPILNKLMYLSPIYWINTAINTMICGLDTNLYLVSIMIPIILSFLLFSYSEIIKRRGESVDD
;
A
#
# COMPACT_ATOMS: atom_id res chain seq x y z
N TYR A 1 9.86 -8.12 -24.58
CA TYR A 1 10.11 -6.91 -25.37
C TYR A 1 8.76 -6.23 -25.62
N VAL A 2 8.43 -5.21 -24.84
CA VAL A 2 7.33 -4.31 -25.17
C VAL A 2 7.95 -3.25 -26.07
N VAL A 3 7.77 -3.42 -27.38
CA VAL A 3 8.14 -2.40 -28.38
C VAL A 3 7.22 -1.22 -28.15
N SER A 4 7.79 -0.08 -27.78
CA SER A 4 7.09 1.19 -27.69
C SER A 4 6.83 1.70 -29.10
N GLU A 5 5.71 1.30 -29.73
CA GLU A 5 5.26 1.98 -30.93
C GLU A 5 4.68 3.35 -30.53
N ASN A 6 5.30 4.40 -31.06
CA ASN A 6 4.80 5.77 -30.98
C ASN A 6 3.51 5.89 -31.80
N ILE A 7 2.37 5.61 -31.17
CA ILE A 7 1.08 5.86 -31.79
C ILE A 7 0.71 7.33 -31.49
N ASN A 8 0.74 8.16 -32.49
CA ASN A 8 0.30 9.57 -32.47
C ASN A 8 1.11 10.56 -31.59
N GLY A 9 2.44 10.46 -31.54
CA GLY A 9 3.28 11.48 -30.88
C GLY A 9 3.13 11.57 -29.35
N LYS A 10 2.40 10.64 -28.71
CA LYS A 10 2.29 10.54 -27.26
C LYS A 10 3.40 9.67 -26.68
N LYS A 11 3.97 10.11 -25.56
CA LYS A 11 4.97 9.34 -24.82
C LYS A 11 4.38 8.00 -24.40
N THR A 12 5.06 6.91 -24.71
CA THR A 12 4.69 5.55 -24.26
C THR A 12 5.45 5.22 -22.99
N VAL A 13 4.79 4.54 -22.06
CA VAL A 13 5.44 4.06 -20.82
C VAL A 13 6.39 2.93 -21.16
N THR A 14 7.66 3.07 -20.79
CA THR A 14 8.65 2.00 -20.94
C THR A 14 8.40 0.88 -19.91
N SER A 15 8.89 -0.33 -20.20
CA SER A 15 8.83 -1.44 -19.24
C SER A 15 9.51 -1.10 -17.93
N ALA A 16 10.63 -0.39 -17.97
CA ALA A 16 11.35 0.06 -16.78
C ALA A 16 10.51 1.05 -15.94
N GLU A 17 9.86 2.02 -16.57
CA GLU A 17 8.96 2.95 -15.87
C GLU A 17 7.77 2.20 -15.24
N TYR A 18 7.11 1.32 -16.00
CA TYR A 18 5.98 0.55 -15.50
C TYR A 18 6.32 -0.29 -14.25
N TYR A 19 7.38 -1.11 -14.36
CA TYR A 19 7.75 -1.98 -13.23
C TYR A 19 8.34 -1.21 -12.06
N THR A 20 9.01 -0.09 -12.27
CA THR A 20 9.47 0.77 -11.17
C THR A 20 8.34 1.15 -10.24
N PHE A 21 7.23 1.65 -10.77
CA PHE A 21 6.11 2.09 -9.95
C PHE A 21 5.29 0.92 -9.40
N ALA A 22 5.14 -0.16 -10.17
CA ALA A 22 4.44 -1.36 -9.73
C ALA A 22 5.18 -2.04 -8.56
N GLU A 23 6.51 -2.18 -8.66
CA GLU A 23 7.33 -2.78 -7.60
C GLU A 23 7.45 -1.86 -6.38
N LEU A 24 7.49 -0.53 -6.57
CA LEU A 24 7.44 0.40 -5.45
C LEU A 24 6.14 0.25 -4.65
N ALA A 25 5.01 0.06 -5.33
CA ALA A 25 3.74 -0.21 -4.65
C ALA A 25 3.81 -1.52 -3.83
N LEU A 26 4.42 -2.58 -4.37
CA LEU A 26 4.63 -3.84 -3.66
C LEU A 26 5.53 -3.64 -2.43
N ILE A 27 6.65 -2.92 -2.58
CA ILE A 27 7.60 -2.63 -1.49
C ILE A 27 6.90 -1.86 -0.36
N ILE A 28 6.09 -0.85 -0.68
CA ILE A 28 5.33 -0.10 0.31
C ILE A 28 4.27 -0.97 0.98
N LEU A 29 3.63 -1.87 0.25
CA LEU A 29 2.64 -2.76 0.84
C LEU A 29 3.27 -3.75 1.84
N ASN A 30 4.55 -4.11 1.68
CA ASN A 30 5.30 -4.90 2.65
C ASN A 30 5.43 -4.21 4.03
N VAL A 31 5.29 -2.88 4.12
CA VAL A 31 5.25 -2.18 5.41
C VAL A 31 4.12 -2.71 6.30
N SER A 32 3.02 -3.22 5.71
CA SER A 32 1.94 -3.83 6.47
C SER A 32 2.42 -5.01 7.30
N THR A 33 3.27 -5.87 6.74
CA THR A 33 3.84 -7.02 7.46
C THR A 33 4.73 -6.58 8.61
N VAL A 34 5.62 -5.61 8.35
CA VAL A 34 6.52 -5.05 9.39
C VAL A 34 5.73 -4.45 10.56
N ILE A 35 4.73 -3.64 10.26
CA ILE A 35 3.88 -3.01 11.28
C ILE A 35 3.00 -4.05 11.99
N GLY A 36 2.46 -5.03 11.26
CA GLY A 36 1.63 -6.08 11.83
C GLY A 36 2.38 -6.95 12.84
N GLU A 37 3.58 -7.39 12.48
CA GLU A 37 4.46 -8.15 13.38
C GLU A 37 4.88 -7.32 14.60
N LEU A 38 5.21 -6.04 14.41
CA LEU A 38 5.57 -5.15 15.50
C LEU A 38 4.44 -5.00 16.51
N VAL A 39 3.22 -4.75 16.02
CA VAL A 39 2.02 -4.61 16.86
C VAL A 39 1.73 -5.91 17.60
N TYR A 40 1.83 -7.05 16.91
CA TYR A 40 1.62 -8.36 17.53
C TYR A 40 2.65 -8.64 18.63
N LYS A 41 3.95 -8.39 18.39
CA LYS A 41 5.03 -8.58 19.39
C LYS A 41 4.81 -7.72 20.63
N GLU A 42 4.38 -6.48 20.48
CA GLU A 42 4.05 -5.62 21.62
C GLU A 42 2.86 -6.17 22.43
N LYS A 43 1.87 -6.75 21.77
CA LYS A 43 0.75 -7.43 22.42
C LYS A 43 1.24 -8.66 23.20
N GLN A 44 2.08 -9.49 22.60
CA GLN A 44 2.61 -10.73 23.19
C GLN A 44 3.48 -10.44 24.42
N LEU A 45 4.31 -9.40 24.37
CA LEU A 45 5.20 -9.00 25.45
C LEU A 45 4.48 -8.25 26.59
N ASN A 46 3.13 -8.15 26.56
CA ASN A 46 2.34 -7.37 27.50
C ASN A 46 2.79 -5.90 27.64
N THR A 47 3.57 -5.39 26.68
CA THR A 47 4.04 -4.01 26.67
C THR A 47 2.86 -3.05 26.55
N ILE A 48 1.79 -3.48 25.85
CA ILE A 48 0.53 -2.73 25.75
C ILE A 48 -0.08 -2.47 27.13
N ASN A 49 -0.11 -3.45 28.01
CA ASN A 49 -0.66 -3.30 29.36
C ASN A 49 0.19 -2.34 30.22
N ARG A 50 1.51 -2.39 30.07
CA ARG A 50 2.42 -1.46 30.76
C ARG A 50 2.23 -0.02 30.28
N ILE A 51 2.02 0.19 28.99
CA ILE A 51 1.76 1.51 28.41
C ILE A 51 0.37 2.02 28.83
N LYS A 52 -0.65 1.15 28.91
CA LYS A 52 -1.97 1.50 29.47
C LYS A 52 -1.87 2.01 30.92
N MET A 53 -1.00 1.43 31.74
CA MET A 53 -0.77 1.91 33.11
C MET A 53 -0.15 3.32 33.16
N SER A 54 0.52 3.78 32.10
CA SER A 54 1.06 5.14 31.97
C SER A 54 0.03 6.18 31.45
N LYS A 55 -1.27 5.86 31.44
CA LYS A 55 -2.38 6.70 30.95
C LYS A 55 -2.31 7.07 29.46
N VAL A 56 -1.50 6.40 28.66
CA VAL A 56 -1.48 6.59 27.20
C VAL A 56 -2.66 5.89 26.58
N SER A 57 -3.41 6.62 25.74
CA SER A 57 -4.58 6.02 25.08
C SER A 57 -4.16 5.00 24.01
N GLU A 58 -4.96 3.95 23.83
CA GLU A 58 -4.71 2.95 22.78
C GLU A 58 -4.70 3.55 21.38
N ARG A 59 -5.48 4.61 21.16
CA ARG A 59 -5.48 5.36 19.90
C ARG A 59 -4.10 5.95 19.62
N THR A 60 -3.46 6.55 20.63
CA THR A 60 -2.11 7.10 20.51
C THR A 60 -1.11 6.02 20.11
N MET A 61 -1.26 4.81 20.65
CA MET A 61 -0.40 3.68 20.28
C MET A 61 -0.58 3.29 18.81
N ILE A 62 -1.81 3.18 18.32
CA ILE A 62 -2.09 2.86 16.91
C ILE A 62 -1.53 3.97 16.00
N PHE A 63 -1.78 5.23 16.33
CA PHE A 63 -1.25 6.36 15.55
C PHE A 63 0.28 6.37 15.50
N SER A 64 0.97 6.02 16.59
CA SER A 64 2.43 5.92 16.58
C SER A 64 2.95 4.84 15.61
N LYS A 65 2.23 3.71 15.48
CA LYS A 65 2.58 2.66 14.52
C LYS A 65 2.32 3.08 13.08
N ILE A 66 1.22 3.76 12.84
CA ILE A 66 0.92 4.34 11.53
C ILE A 66 1.99 5.37 11.14
N ALA A 67 2.38 6.25 12.06
CA ALA A 67 3.44 7.23 11.83
C ALA A 67 4.78 6.56 11.51
N LEU A 68 5.15 5.50 12.25
CA LEU A 68 6.33 4.71 11.97
C LEU A 68 6.27 4.08 10.57
N GLY A 69 5.14 3.50 10.18
CA GLY A 69 4.96 2.92 8.86
C GLY A 69 5.06 3.95 7.73
N ILE A 70 4.55 5.17 7.95
CA ILE A 70 4.72 6.28 7.00
C ILE A 70 6.21 6.66 6.86
N ILE A 71 6.95 6.74 7.97
CA ILE A 71 8.39 7.03 7.93
C ILE A 71 9.14 5.95 7.15
N ILE A 72 8.85 4.67 7.38
CA ILE A 72 9.44 3.55 6.63
C ILE A 72 9.10 3.68 5.14
N SER A 73 7.84 3.98 4.81
CA SER A 73 7.41 4.17 3.42
C SER A 73 8.14 5.32 2.74
N ILE A 74 8.34 6.44 3.42
CA ILE A 74 9.11 7.59 2.90
C ILE A 74 10.56 7.18 2.61
N LEU A 75 11.21 6.45 3.52
CA LEU A 75 12.56 5.95 3.31
C LEU A 75 12.64 5.01 2.10
N GLN A 76 11.67 4.11 1.94
CA GLN A 76 11.58 3.21 0.78
C GLN A 76 11.40 4.00 -0.53
N ILE A 77 10.52 5.01 -0.55
CA ILE A 77 10.31 5.87 -1.71
C ILE A 77 11.62 6.57 -2.10
N ILE A 78 12.34 7.15 -1.14
CA ILE A 78 13.60 7.84 -1.38
C ILE A 78 14.64 6.87 -1.95
N LEU A 79 14.80 5.68 -1.36
CA LEU A 79 15.76 4.68 -1.81
C LEU A 79 15.45 4.21 -3.25
N VAL A 80 14.18 3.90 -3.52
CA VAL A 80 13.77 3.47 -4.88
C VAL A 80 13.93 4.62 -5.88
N TYR A 81 13.59 5.86 -5.49
CA TYR A 81 13.77 7.03 -6.34
C TYR A 81 15.25 7.20 -6.75
N ILE A 82 16.16 7.17 -5.77
CA ILE A 82 17.60 7.29 -6.00
C ILE A 82 18.09 6.15 -6.91
N TYR A 83 17.74 4.90 -6.57
CA TYR A 83 18.15 3.72 -7.34
C TYR A 83 17.67 3.78 -8.79
N THR A 84 16.39 4.04 -8.99
CA THR A 84 15.79 4.02 -10.34
C THR A 84 16.24 5.18 -11.20
N THR A 85 16.49 6.35 -10.60
CA THR A 85 17.00 7.52 -11.34
C THR A 85 18.48 7.37 -11.70
N LEU A 86 19.33 6.91 -10.77
CA LEU A 86 20.78 6.83 -11.01
C LEU A 86 21.18 5.58 -11.81
N ILE A 87 20.59 4.42 -11.51
CA ILE A 87 21.00 3.14 -12.09
C ILE A 87 20.14 2.77 -13.30
N LEU A 88 18.82 2.82 -13.15
CA LEU A 88 17.90 2.44 -14.24
C LEU A 88 17.60 3.59 -15.19
N LYS A 89 18.03 4.82 -14.88
CA LYS A 89 17.78 6.04 -15.67
C LYS A 89 16.29 6.25 -15.99
N VAL A 90 15.42 5.82 -15.07
CA VAL A 90 13.97 6.02 -15.18
C VAL A 90 13.65 7.49 -15.00
N ASN A 91 12.89 8.05 -15.92
CA ASN A 91 12.45 9.43 -15.83
C ASN A 91 11.11 9.52 -15.11
N TRP A 92 11.10 10.02 -13.88
CA TRP A 92 9.88 10.25 -13.09
C TRP A 92 9.02 11.42 -13.62
N GLY A 93 9.57 12.23 -14.54
CA GLY A 93 8.89 13.33 -15.20
C GLY A 93 8.53 14.51 -14.27
N GLU A 94 7.73 15.42 -14.78
CA GLU A 94 7.32 16.64 -14.05
C GLU A 94 6.36 16.35 -12.88
N ASN A 95 5.71 15.20 -12.89
CA ASN A 95 4.72 14.81 -11.87
C ASN A 95 5.32 14.03 -10.68
N THR A 96 6.64 14.04 -10.49
CA THR A 96 7.36 13.30 -9.43
C THR A 96 6.75 13.54 -8.04
N LEU A 97 6.45 14.79 -7.68
CA LEU A 97 5.83 15.10 -6.38
C LEU A 97 4.44 14.48 -6.21
N LYS A 98 3.65 14.43 -7.28
CA LYS A 98 2.34 13.77 -7.25
C LYS A 98 2.47 12.28 -7.04
N PHE A 99 3.47 11.63 -7.65
CA PHE A 99 3.73 10.20 -7.45
C PHE A 99 4.18 9.91 -6.02
N ILE A 100 5.09 10.73 -5.47
CA ILE A 100 5.54 10.61 -4.08
C ILE A 100 4.36 10.73 -3.12
N LEU A 101 3.50 11.75 -3.29
CA LEU A 101 2.33 11.95 -2.45
C LEU A 101 1.39 10.74 -2.50
N LEU A 102 1.14 10.21 -3.69
CA LEU A 102 0.29 9.04 -3.89
C LEU A 102 0.84 7.81 -3.15
N PHE A 103 2.14 7.59 -3.20
CA PHE A 103 2.79 6.49 -2.49
C PHE A 103 2.83 6.69 -0.97
N ILE A 104 2.95 7.93 -0.47
CA ILE A 104 2.82 8.22 0.96
C ILE A 104 1.41 7.87 1.47
N VAL A 105 0.38 8.26 0.72
CA VAL A 105 -1.01 7.91 1.06
C VAL A 105 -1.22 6.39 1.02
N PHE A 106 -0.60 5.70 0.07
CA PHE A 106 -0.63 4.24 0.03
C PHE A 106 0.11 3.60 1.21
N GLY A 107 1.21 4.20 1.68
CA GLY A 107 1.92 3.80 2.89
C GLY A 107 1.07 3.92 4.15
N LEU A 108 0.21 4.93 4.23
CA LEU A 108 -0.78 5.06 5.30
C LEU A 108 -1.75 3.87 5.29
N PHE A 109 -2.30 3.51 4.12
CA PHE A 109 -3.16 2.33 3.99
C PHE A 109 -2.44 1.04 4.39
N SER A 110 -1.21 0.84 3.91
CA SER A 110 -0.39 -0.33 4.25
C SER A 110 -0.16 -0.45 5.76
N SER A 111 0.21 0.66 6.41
CA SER A 111 0.45 0.70 7.86
C SER A 111 -0.80 0.39 8.67
N MET A 112 -1.95 0.92 8.25
CA MET A 112 -3.22 0.67 8.90
C MET A 112 -3.64 -0.80 8.77
N LEU A 113 -3.47 -1.39 7.57
CA LEU A 113 -3.74 -2.80 7.32
C LEU A 113 -2.89 -3.68 8.26
N GLY A 114 -1.60 -3.40 8.36
CA GLY A 114 -0.69 -4.10 9.27
C GLY A 114 -1.12 -4.00 10.72
N ALA A 115 -1.41 -2.79 11.20
CA ALA A 115 -1.79 -2.56 12.58
C ALA A 115 -3.04 -3.36 12.97
N ILE A 116 -4.07 -3.39 12.11
CA ILE A 116 -5.33 -4.10 12.40
C ILE A 116 -5.13 -5.60 12.42
N VAL A 117 -4.41 -6.16 11.45
CA VAL A 117 -4.14 -7.60 11.41
C VAL A 117 -3.28 -8.00 12.61
N GLY A 118 -2.28 -7.19 12.99
CA GLY A 118 -1.44 -7.42 14.17
C GLY A 118 -2.24 -7.48 15.47
N ILE A 119 -3.23 -6.60 15.64
CA ILE A 119 -4.11 -6.61 16.82
C ILE A 119 -5.03 -7.84 16.81
N SER A 120 -5.56 -8.23 15.65
CA SER A 120 -6.58 -9.26 15.51
C SER A 120 -6.06 -10.68 15.62
N CYS A 121 -4.80 -10.92 15.27
CA CYS A 121 -4.20 -12.25 15.24
C CYS A 121 -3.75 -12.73 16.61
N LYS A 122 -3.70 -14.08 16.76
CA LYS A 122 -3.28 -14.76 17.98
C LYS A 122 -1.86 -15.34 17.90
N THR A 123 -1.27 -15.41 16.70
CA THR A 123 0.07 -15.97 16.48
C THR A 123 0.85 -15.12 15.47
N ASP A 124 2.16 -15.06 15.60
CA ASP A 124 3.06 -14.34 14.69
C ASP A 124 2.97 -14.88 13.26
N THR A 125 2.93 -16.21 13.14
CA THR A 125 2.78 -16.88 11.84
C THR A 125 1.47 -16.55 11.15
N ALA A 126 0.37 -16.35 11.91
CA ALA A 126 -0.91 -15.94 11.35
C ALA A 126 -0.85 -14.50 10.84
N VAL A 127 -0.18 -13.59 11.54
CA VAL A 127 0.02 -12.20 11.09
C VAL A 127 0.72 -12.19 9.74
N ALA A 128 1.89 -12.81 9.66
CA ALA A 128 2.69 -12.87 8.44
C ALA A 128 1.92 -13.57 7.30
N GLY A 129 1.28 -14.70 7.58
CA GLY A 129 0.52 -15.47 6.59
C GLY A 129 -0.64 -14.69 5.99
N ILE A 130 -1.46 -14.04 6.81
CA ILE A 130 -2.60 -13.25 6.36
C ILE A 130 -2.14 -12.03 5.57
N LEU A 131 -1.16 -11.27 6.08
CA LEU A 131 -0.68 -10.06 5.42
C LEU A 131 0.00 -10.37 4.09
N ASN A 132 0.85 -11.40 4.03
CA ASN A 132 1.46 -11.84 2.78
C ASN A 132 0.39 -12.34 1.79
N GLY A 133 -0.60 -13.10 2.24
CA GLY A 133 -1.72 -13.54 1.39
C GLY A 133 -2.49 -12.38 0.78
N ILE A 134 -2.87 -11.39 1.59
CA ILE A 134 -3.55 -10.16 1.13
C ILE A 134 -2.64 -9.38 0.17
N MET A 135 -1.36 -9.22 0.51
CA MET A 135 -0.38 -8.52 -0.31
C MET A 135 -0.27 -9.14 -1.71
N TYR A 136 -0.08 -10.47 -1.79
CA TYR A 136 0.02 -11.15 -3.09
C TYR A 136 -1.25 -11.02 -3.92
N LEU A 137 -2.43 -11.13 -3.30
CA LEU A 137 -3.71 -10.95 -4.01
C LEU A 137 -3.82 -9.53 -4.57
N ILE A 138 -3.54 -8.51 -3.76
CA ILE A 138 -3.58 -7.10 -4.19
C ILE A 138 -2.58 -6.85 -5.32
N CYS A 139 -1.36 -7.41 -5.23
CA CYS A 139 -0.31 -7.24 -6.23
C CYS A 139 -0.61 -7.96 -7.55
N ILE A 140 -1.16 -9.17 -7.51
CA ILE A 140 -1.58 -9.90 -8.72
C ILE A 140 -2.66 -9.11 -9.46
N LEU A 141 -3.68 -8.66 -8.73
CA LEU A 141 -4.77 -7.87 -9.30
C LEU A 141 -4.32 -6.46 -9.73
N GLY A 142 -3.31 -5.92 -9.06
CA GLY A 142 -2.77 -4.58 -9.31
C GLY A 142 -1.79 -4.49 -10.47
N GLY A 143 -1.33 -5.65 -11.00
CA GLY A 143 -0.41 -5.68 -12.14
C GLY A 143 1.07 -5.56 -11.76
N CYS A 144 1.47 -5.92 -10.52
CA CYS A 144 2.88 -5.95 -10.14
C CYS A 144 3.64 -7.09 -10.83
N PHE A 145 3.03 -8.28 -10.88
CA PHE A 145 3.67 -9.47 -11.48
C PHE A 145 3.39 -9.65 -12.97
N SER A 146 2.35 -9.01 -13.49
CA SER A 146 1.96 -9.12 -14.89
C SER A 146 1.38 -7.80 -15.40
N THR A 147 1.61 -7.52 -16.69
CA THR A 147 1.06 -6.32 -17.29
C THR A 147 -0.47 -6.36 -17.32
N ARG A 148 -1.09 -5.18 -17.28
CA ARG A 148 -2.56 -5.04 -17.40
C ARG A 148 -3.14 -5.82 -18.58
N LEU A 149 -2.43 -5.85 -19.72
CA LEU A 149 -2.86 -6.58 -20.92
C LEU A 149 -2.99 -8.11 -20.70
N MET A 150 -2.16 -8.68 -19.82
CA MET A 150 -2.27 -10.10 -19.47
C MET A 150 -3.45 -10.37 -18.54
N ILE A 151 -3.68 -9.49 -17.57
CA ILE A 151 -4.79 -9.60 -16.62
C ILE A 151 -6.14 -9.50 -17.33
N THR A 152 -6.27 -8.59 -18.30
CA THR A 152 -7.53 -8.37 -19.05
C THR A 152 -7.93 -9.55 -19.95
N LYS A 153 -6.98 -10.43 -20.31
CA LYS A 153 -7.28 -11.65 -21.09
C LYS A 153 -8.10 -12.68 -20.30
N VAL A 154 -8.05 -12.62 -18.96
CA VAL A 154 -8.80 -13.52 -18.09
C VAL A 154 -10.06 -12.80 -17.59
N PRO A 155 -11.28 -13.21 -18.01
CA PRO A 155 -12.51 -12.46 -17.73
C PRO A 155 -12.79 -12.23 -16.25
N ILE A 156 -12.42 -13.19 -15.39
CA ILE A 156 -12.61 -13.10 -13.94
C ILE A 156 -11.65 -12.07 -13.36
N LEU A 157 -10.37 -12.12 -13.71
CA LEU A 157 -9.35 -11.18 -13.21
C LEU A 157 -9.62 -9.75 -13.69
N ASN A 158 -10.14 -9.59 -14.91
CA ASN A 158 -10.54 -8.30 -15.46
C ASN A 158 -11.63 -7.59 -14.63
N LYS A 159 -12.53 -8.36 -14.01
CA LYS A 159 -13.54 -7.78 -13.09
C LYS A 159 -12.98 -7.50 -11.70
N LEU A 160 -12.11 -8.36 -11.22
CA LEU A 160 -11.55 -8.27 -9.85
C LEU A 160 -10.43 -7.23 -9.72
N MET A 161 -9.73 -6.87 -10.79
CA MET A 161 -8.60 -5.93 -10.74
C MET A 161 -9.00 -4.55 -10.18
N TYR A 162 -10.23 -4.10 -10.40
CA TYR A 162 -10.74 -2.83 -9.86
C TYR A 162 -10.83 -2.79 -8.33
N LEU A 163 -10.79 -3.96 -7.68
CA LEU A 163 -10.79 -4.07 -6.23
C LEU A 163 -9.41 -3.76 -5.62
N SER A 164 -8.34 -3.87 -6.42
CA SER A 164 -6.97 -3.61 -5.98
C SER A 164 -6.66 -2.12 -5.98
N PRO A 165 -6.22 -1.53 -4.85
CA PRO A 165 -5.77 -0.15 -4.81
C PRO A 165 -4.55 0.09 -5.72
N ILE A 166 -3.68 -0.92 -5.87
CA ILE A 166 -2.49 -0.84 -6.74
C ILE A 166 -2.90 -0.68 -8.21
N TYR A 167 -3.99 -1.29 -8.64
CA TYR A 167 -4.50 -1.12 -10.01
C TYR A 167 -4.76 0.36 -10.33
N TRP A 168 -5.39 1.08 -9.42
CA TRP A 168 -5.70 2.51 -9.58
C TRP A 168 -4.45 3.36 -9.56
N ILE A 169 -3.51 3.05 -8.66
CA ILE A 169 -2.20 3.71 -8.58
C ILE A 169 -1.44 3.55 -9.90
N ASN A 170 -1.25 2.33 -10.36
CA ASN A 170 -0.54 2.04 -11.61
C ASN A 170 -1.22 2.67 -12.82
N THR A 171 -2.56 2.64 -12.88
CA THR A 171 -3.30 3.25 -13.98
C THR A 171 -3.14 4.77 -13.97
N ALA A 172 -3.25 5.42 -12.82
CA ALA A 172 -3.08 6.87 -12.70
C ALA A 172 -1.66 7.30 -13.10
N ILE A 173 -0.63 6.63 -12.60
CA ILE A 173 0.77 6.96 -12.93
C ILE A 173 1.02 6.78 -14.42
N ASN A 174 0.61 5.65 -15.01
CA ASN A 174 0.81 5.38 -16.43
C ASN A 174 0.10 6.41 -17.32
N THR A 175 -1.12 6.81 -16.98
CA THR A 175 -1.84 7.85 -17.73
C THR A 175 -1.17 9.21 -17.62
N MET A 176 -0.64 9.56 -16.44
CA MET A 176 0.10 10.82 -16.23
C MET A 176 1.44 10.84 -16.99
N ILE A 177 2.16 9.71 -17.06
CA ILE A 177 3.39 9.60 -17.86
C ILE A 177 3.09 9.78 -19.36
N CYS A 178 1.95 9.26 -19.83
CA CYS A 178 1.49 9.44 -21.21
C CYS A 178 0.98 10.87 -21.51
N GLY A 179 0.96 11.79 -20.55
CA GLY A 179 0.44 13.14 -20.72
C GLY A 179 -1.07 13.20 -20.95
N LEU A 180 -1.80 12.17 -20.49
CA LEU A 180 -3.25 12.18 -20.51
C LEU A 180 -3.76 12.91 -19.26
N ASP A 181 -4.62 13.89 -19.46
CA ASP A 181 -5.28 14.59 -18.35
C ASP A 181 -6.29 13.65 -17.69
N THR A 182 -6.20 13.47 -16.36
CA THR A 182 -6.94 12.40 -15.70
C THR A 182 -7.43 12.78 -14.32
N ASN A 183 -8.72 12.66 -14.12
CA ASN A 183 -9.32 12.59 -12.79
C ASN A 183 -8.91 11.29 -12.04
N LEU A 184 -8.19 10.37 -12.70
CA LEU A 184 -7.75 9.10 -12.12
C LEU A 184 -6.76 9.29 -10.98
N TYR A 185 -5.98 10.38 -10.99
CA TYR A 185 -5.08 10.72 -9.88
C TYR A 185 -5.85 10.92 -8.57
N LEU A 186 -6.95 11.68 -8.61
CA LEU A 186 -7.79 11.89 -7.43
C LEU A 186 -8.42 10.57 -6.96
N VAL A 187 -8.92 9.76 -7.89
CA VAL A 187 -9.48 8.43 -7.57
C VAL A 187 -8.43 7.55 -6.92
N SER A 188 -7.20 7.54 -7.42
CA SER A 188 -6.10 6.71 -6.88
C SER A 188 -5.64 7.14 -5.48
N ILE A 189 -5.82 8.40 -5.10
CA ILE A 189 -5.59 8.89 -3.74
C ILE A 189 -6.79 8.55 -2.84
N MET A 190 -8.01 8.74 -3.33
CA MET A 190 -9.21 8.54 -2.51
C MET A 190 -9.41 7.07 -2.10
N ILE A 191 -9.10 6.11 -2.98
CA ILE A 191 -9.30 4.69 -2.69
C ILE A 191 -8.49 4.22 -1.47
N PRO A 192 -7.16 4.42 -1.37
CA PRO A 192 -6.40 4.05 -0.18
C PRO A 192 -6.87 4.80 1.08
N ILE A 193 -7.30 6.06 0.97
CA ILE A 193 -7.83 6.84 2.10
C ILE A 193 -9.13 6.23 2.59
N ILE A 194 -10.08 5.93 1.69
CA ILE A 194 -11.36 5.31 2.05
C ILE A 194 -11.13 3.95 2.69
N LEU A 195 -10.26 3.11 2.11
CA LEU A 195 -9.90 1.83 2.68
C LEU A 195 -9.26 1.97 4.06
N SER A 196 -8.38 2.95 4.26
CA SER A 196 -7.78 3.25 5.57
C SER A 196 -8.84 3.65 6.60
N PHE A 197 -9.80 4.47 6.20
CA PHE A 197 -10.89 4.89 7.07
C PHE A 197 -11.82 3.72 7.45
N LEU A 198 -12.13 2.84 6.49
CA LEU A 198 -12.91 1.63 6.76
C LEU A 198 -12.19 0.70 7.73
N LEU A 199 -10.88 0.51 7.53
CA LEU A 199 -10.05 -0.27 8.43
C LEU A 199 -10.01 0.35 9.84
N PHE A 200 -9.87 1.66 9.96
CA PHE A 200 -9.89 2.36 11.24
C PHE A 200 -11.23 2.16 11.96
N SER A 201 -12.34 2.33 11.24
CA SER A 201 -13.69 2.13 11.79
C SER A 201 -13.88 0.69 12.26
N TYR A 202 -13.37 -0.29 11.52
CA TYR A 202 -13.41 -1.69 11.90
C TYR A 202 -12.60 -1.97 13.19
N SER A 203 -11.43 -1.33 13.34
CA SER A 203 -10.62 -1.43 14.55
C SER A 203 -11.36 -0.94 15.80
N GLU A 204 -12.12 0.13 15.70
CA GLU A 204 -12.93 0.66 16.81
C GLU A 204 -14.11 -0.29 17.21
N ILE A 205 -14.67 -1.00 16.20
CA ILE A 205 -15.74 -1.99 16.46
C ILE A 205 -15.19 -3.21 17.19
N ILE A 206 -14.03 -3.71 16.80
CA ILE A 206 -13.39 -4.85 17.48
C ILE A 206 -13.11 -4.53 18.93
N LYS A 207 -12.62 -3.32 19.22
CA LYS A 207 -12.35 -2.87 20.60
C LYS A 207 -13.59 -2.88 21.47
N ARG A 208 -14.68 -2.29 20.99
CA ARG A 208 -15.95 -2.24 21.74
C ARG A 208 -16.50 -3.63 22.07
N ARG A 209 -16.26 -4.61 21.17
CA ARG A 209 -16.67 -6.00 21.43
C ARG A 209 -15.75 -6.71 22.44
N GLY A 210 -14.46 -6.38 22.49
CA GLY A 210 -13.53 -6.93 23.48
C GLY A 210 -13.84 -6.44 24.90
N GLU A 211 -14.16 -5.17 25.05
CA GLU A 211 -14.53 -4.57 26.36
C GLU A 211 -15.85 -5.12 26.91
N SER A 212 -16.80 -5.53 26.04
CA SER A 212 -18.09 -6.11 26.47
C SER A 212 -18.04 -7.60 26.85
N VAL A 213 -16.91 -8.26 26.76
CA VAL A 213 -16.72 -9.67 27.13
C VAL A 213 -15.93 -9.80 28.44
N ASP A 214 -15.26 -8.72 28.87
CA ASP A 214 -14.49 -8.67 30.13
C ASP A 214 -15.28 -8.05 31.29
N ASP A 215 -16.53 -7.59 31.07
CA ASP A 215 -17.53 -7.20 32.05
C ASP A 215 -18.54 -8.36 32.31
#